data_2168df06e52bbc50c76ce58304e76d9b
#
_entry.id   2168df06e52bbc50c76ce58304e76d9b
#
_cell.length_a   1.000
_cell.length_b   1.000
_cell.length_c   1.000
_cell.angle_alpha   90.00
_cell.angle_beta   90.00
_cell.angle_gamma   90.00
#
_symmetry.space_group_name_H-M   'P 1'
#
loop_
_entity.id
_entity.type
_entity.pdbx_description
1 polymer ?
#
loop_
_entity_poly.entity_id
_entity_poly.type
_entity_poly.pdbx_seq_one_letter_code
_entity_poly.pdbx_strand_id
1 'polypeptide(L)'
;VNDHTDYDAIVLAGGAARRLGGADKPALSVGGRPLLDRVLAACPDAASTVVVGPARPTARPVVHALEDPPGGGPLAALEAGLRHTTAPVVLVLSADLPFLTAATVHRLLAATTGGPGPGGGAAPRDGAMLRDASGRDQPLVAAYRSGPLRRELARLRAGHGTLAGLPLRALWAELVLERVPDARSTASFDCDTWEDINAARARIREHGTVLDEWITAVKAELGIELDVDTAALLDLARDAAHGVARPAAPLTTFLIGYAAGQQGRDVQELMDRAAALANRWAAEAEESEGAARSGGATGDEAKPAE
;
A
#
# COMPACT_ATOMS: atom_id res chain seq x y z
N VAL A 1 -2.34 20.40 16.09
CA VAL A 1 -2.40 19.25 17.01
C VAL A 1 -2.79 18.07 16.16
N ASN A 2 -1.83 17.17 15.87
CA ASN A 2 -2.12 15.91 15.19
C ASN A 2 -2.91 15.04 16.16
N ASP A 3 -4.19 14.88 15.90
CA ASP A 3 -5.08 13.98 16.65
C ASP A 3 -4.83 12.54 16.17
N HIS A 4 -3.58 12.04 16.36
CA HIS A 4 -3.26 10.66 16.05
C HIS A 4 -3.85 9.77 17.14
N THR A 5 -4.88 9.01 16.78
CA THR A 5 -5.39 7.94 17.64
C THR A 5 -4.29 6.91 17.84
N ASP A 6 -3.82 6.73 19.06
CA ASP A 6 -2.86 5.68 19.40
C ASP A 6 -3.50 4.31 19.23
N TYR A 7 -2.92 3.47 18.37
CA TYR A 7 -3.48 2.16 18.03
C TYR A 7 -2.40 1.10 17.81
N ASP A 8 -2.76 -0.14 18.11
CA ASP A 8 -2.02 -1.33 17.69
C ASP A 8 -2.75 -2.02 16.53
N ALA A 9 -2.01 -2.73 15.68
CA ALA A 9 -2.60 -3.50 14.58
C ALA A 9 -2.45 -5.01 14.84
N ILE A 10 -3.51 -5.77 14.61
CA ILE A 10 -3.50 -7.24 14.58
C ILE A 10 -3.85 -7.66 13.16
N VAL A 11 -2.95 -8.39 12.51
CA VAL A 11 -3.14 -8.94 11.18
C VAL A 11 -3.29 -10.45 11.29
N LEU A 12 -4.47 -10.96 10.95
CA LEU A 12 -4.75 -12.39 10.96
C LEU A 12 -4.21 -13.03 9.67
N ALA A 13 -3.10 -13.74 9.77
CA ALA A 13 -2.36 -14.34 8.67
C ALA A 13 -2.38 -15.87 8.70
N GLY A 14 -3.31 -16.44 9.44
CA GLY A 14 -3.60 -17.88 9.53
C GLY A 14 -4.70 -18.29 8.56
N GLY A 15 -4.87 -19.60 8.42
CA GLY A 15 -5.93 -20.18 7.60
C GLY A 15 -5.39 -21.23 6.63
N ALA A 16 -6.22 -22.25 6.32
CA ALA A 16 -5.77 -23.42 5.55
C ALA A 16 -5.64 -23.19 4.03
N ALA A 17 -5.99 -22.00 3.51
CA ALA A 17 -5.95 -21.61 2.08
C ALA A 17 -6.39 -22.75 1.12
N ARG A 18 -7.42 -23.53 1.47
CA ARG A 18 -7.86 -24.75 0.76
C ARG A 18 -8.17 -24.47 -0.72
N ARG A 19 -8.76 -23.29 -1.01
CA ARG A 19 -9.12 -22.87 -2.38
C ARG A 19 -7.92 -22.46 -3.22
N LEU A 20 -6.77 -22.24 -2.57
CA LEU A 20 -5.49 -21.93 -3.21
C LEU A 20 -4.55 -23.14 -3.24
N GLY A 21 -5.09 -24.36 -3.01
CA GLY A 21 -4.30 -25.59 -3.03
C GLY A 21 -3.30 -25.70 -1.88
N GLY A 22 -3.55 -25.03 -0.75
CA GLY A 22 -2.64 -25.02 0.41
C GLY A 22 -1.46 -24.05 0.29
N ALA A 23 -1.46 -23.15 -0.70
CA ALA A 23 -0.45 -22.12 -0.83
C ALA A 23 -0.42 -21.20 0.40
N ASP A 24 0.74 -20.66 0.77
CA ASP A 24 0.86 -19.64 1.83
C ASP A 24 0.27 -18.31 1.34
N LYS A 25 -1.05 -18.16 1.49
CA LYS A 25 -1.83 -17.04 0.99
C LYS A 25 -1.23 -15.66 1.33
N PRO A 26 -0.82 -15.36 2.58
CA PRO A 26 -0.21 -14.09 2.93
C PRO A 26 1.10 -13.78 2.19
N ALA A 27 1.81 -14.81 1.73
CA ALA A 27 3.05 -14.66 0.97
C ALA A 27 2.84 -14.53 -0.55
N LEU A 28 1.60 -14.72 -1.06
CA LEU A 28 1.33 -14.56 -2.49
C LEU A 28 1.54 -13.12 -2.94
N SER A 29 2.28 -12.97 -4.04
CA SER A 29 2.63 -11.65 -4.57
C SER A 29 1.53 -11.08 -5.47
N VAL A 30 1.18 -9.82 -5.21
CA VAL A 30 0.28 -8.99 -6.03
C VAL A 30 1.00 -7.66 -6.27
N GLY A 31 1.28 -7.31 -7.53
CA GLY A 31 2.05 -6.12 -7.88
C GLY A 31 3.47 -6.10 -7.26
N GLY A 32 4.16 -7.24 -7.31
CA GLY A 32 5.54 -7.35 -6.81
C GLY A 32 5.69 -7.41 -5.28
N ARG A 33 4.60 -7.32 -4.50
CA ARG A 33 4.64 -7.32 -3.03
C ARG A 33 3.75 -8.42 -2.46
N PRO A 34 4.18 -9.14 -1.41
CA PRO A 34 3.34 -10.07 -0.67
C PRO A 34 2.05 -9.40 -0.16
N LEU A 35 0.94 -10.14 -0.14
CA LEU A 35 -0.34 -9.65 0.38
C LEU A 35 -0.19 -9.12 1.82
N LEU A 36 0.51 -9.85 2.68
CA LEU A 36 0.78 -9.42 4.05
C LEU A 36 1.48 -8.05 4.09
N ASP A 37 2.53 -7.87 3.28
CA ASP A 37 3.29 -6.61 3.28
C ASP A 37 2.47 -5.42 2.75
N ARG A 38 1.48 -5.67 1.89
CA ARG A 38 0.52 -4.65 1.47
C ARG A 38 -0.37 -4.20 2.63
N VAL A 39 -0.86 -5.14 3.42
CA VAL A 39 -1.66 -4.85 4.62
C VAL A 39 -0.81 -4.13 5.67
N LEU A 40 0.43 -4.57 5.90
CA LEU A 40 1.36 -3.92 6.83
C LEU A 40 1.66 -2.46 6.42
N ALA A 41 1.80 -2.18 5.13
CA ALA A 41 2.02 -0.83 4.62
C ALA A 41 0.82 0.12 4.81
N ALA A 42 -0.39 -0.41 4.97
CA ALA A 42 -1.58 0.39 5.25
C ALA A 42 -1.65 0.87 6.72
N CYS A 43 -0.79 0.36 7.60
CA CYS A 43 -0.76 0.69 9.03
C CYS A 43 0.62 1.28 9.43
N PRO A 44 1.11 2.36 8.78
CA PRO A 44 2.46 2.88 9.05
C PRO A 44 2.60 3.41 10.48
N ASP A 45 1.52 3.95 11.04
CA ASP A 45 1.51 4.65 12.32
C ASP A 45 1.09 3.76 13.51
N ALA A 46 0.97 2.44 13.32
CA ALA A 46 0.66 1.52 14.41
C ALA A 46 1.81 1.49 15.43
N ALA A 47 1.50 1.71 16.73
CA ALA A 47 2.47 1.67 17.80
C ALA A 47 3.12 0.26 17.93
N SER A 48 2.31 -0.77 17.72
CA SER A 48 2.77 -2.16 17.59
C SER A 48 1.95 -2.87 16.52
N THR A 49 2.59 -3.82 15.82
CA THR A 49 1.89 -4.69 14.85
C THR A 49 2.13 -6.15 15.19
N VAL A 50 1.04 -6.88 15.36
CA VAL A 50 1.05 -8.31 15.68
C VAL A 50 0.52 -9.09 14.47
N VAL A 51 1.32 -10.00 13.94
CA VAL A 51 0.89 -10.95 12.89
C VAL A 51 0.59 -12.28 13.54
N VAL A 52 -0.66 -12.71 13.42
CA VAL A 52 -1.13 -13.97 14.01
C VAL A 52 -1.20 -15.05 12.95
N GLY A 53 -0.37 -16.07 13.11
CA GLY A 53 -0.21 -17.19 12.18
C GLY A 53 1.23 -17.67 12.13
N PRO A 54 1.57 -18.63 11.24
CA PRO A 54 2.94 -19.09 11.06
C PRO A 54 3.89 -17.93 10.80
N ALA A 55 5.08 -17.95 11.45
CA ALA A 55 6.10 -16.92 11.26
C ALA A 55 6.59 -16.90 9.81
N ARG A 56 6.76 -15.71 9.25
CA ARG A 56 7.25 -15.48 7.90
C ARG A 56 8.02 -14.17 7.79
N PRO A 57 8.87 -13.98 6.77
CA PRO A 57 9.50 -12.71 6.49
C PRO A 57 8.46 -11.61 6.26
N THR A 58 8.75 -10.41 6.75
CA THR A 58 7.91 -9.21 6.59
C THR A 58 8.78 -8.01 6.24
N ALA A 59 8.26 -7.07 5.47
CA ALA A 59 8.97 -5.86 5.05
C ALA A 59 9.34 -4.91 6.21
N ARG A 60 8.70 -5.07 7.37
CA ARG A 60 9.02 -4.32 8.60
C ARG A 60 8.93 -5.20 9.84
N PRO A 61 9.56 -4.82 10.96
CA PRO A 61 9.47 -5.58 12.20
C PRO A 61 8.01 -5.72 12.69
N VAL A 62 7.65 -6.94 13.13
CA VAL A 62 6.34 -7.26 13.70
C VAL A 62 6.50 -8.24 14.85
N VAL A 63 5.51 -8.30 15.73
CA VAL A 63 5.39 -9.36 16.74
C VAL A 63 4.66 -10.54 16.11
N HIS A 64 5.24 -11.74 16.19
CA HIS A 64 4.56 -12.97 15.74
C HIS A 64 3.82 -13.62 16.90
N ALA A 65 2.58 -14.03 16.68
CA ALA A 65 1.76 -14.78 17.61
C ALA A 65 1.10 -15.97 16.91
N LEU A 66 0.74 -16.99 17.68
CA LEU A 66 -0.04 -18.15 17.22
C LEU A 66 -1.24 -18.31 18.13
N GLU A 67 -2.36 -18.69 17.53
CA GLU A 67 -3.54 -19.12 18.28
C GLU A 67 -3.34 -20.50 18.90
N ASP A 68 -3.99 -20.72 20.04
CA ASP A 68 -4.01 -22.01 20.73
C ASP A 68 -5.48 -22.44 20.97
N PRO A 69 -5.89 -23.60 20.42
CA PRO A 69 -5.12 -24.50 19.56
C PRO A 69 -4.88 -23.93 18.15
N PRO A 70 -3.81 -24.39 17.45
CA PRO A 70 -3.55 -24.02 16.06
C PRO A 70 -4.75 -24.35 15.17
N GLY A 71 -5.15 -23.41 14.30
CA GLY A 71 -6.35 -23.55 13.48
C GLY A 71 -7.66 -23.34 14.26
N GLY A 72 -7.59 -22.74 15.45
CA GLY A 72 -8.75 -22.42 16.29
C GLY A 72 -9.72 -21.39 15.69
N GLY A 73 -9.37 -20.81 14.56
CA GLY A 73 -10.21 -19.84 13.85
C GLY A 73 -10.01 -18.39 14.30
N PRO A 74 -10.76 -17.46 13.69
CA PRO A 74 -10.45 -16.04 13.79
C PRO A 74 -10.59 -15.45 15.20
N LEU A 75 -11.50 -15.96 16.05
CA LEU A 75 -11.66 -15.48 17.43
C LEU A 75 -10.50 -15.92 18.33
N ALA A 76 -10.02 -17.16 18.18
CA ALA A 76 -8.84 -17.64 18.89
C ALA A 76 -7.57 -16.87 18.44
N ALA A 77 -7.45 -16.65 17.14
CA ALA A 77 -6.35 -15.84 16.58
C ALA A 77 -6.39 -14.38 17.08
N LEU A 78 -7.56 -13.75 17.08
CA LEU A 78 -7.74 -12.41 17.61
C LEU A 78 -7.34 -12.31 19.08
N GLU A 79 -7.77 -13.28 19.91
CA GLU A 79 -7.37 -13.33 21.33
C GLU A 79 -5.85 -13.48 21.49
N ALA A 80 -5.22 -14.34 20.69
CA ALA A 80 -3.77 -14.50 20.71
C ALA A 80 -3.05 -13.20 20.37
N GLY A 81 -3.50 -12.48 19.34
CA GLY A 81 -2.97 -11.17 18.97
C GLY A 81 -3.14 -10.12 20.06
N LEU A 82 -4.32 -10.05 20.68
CA LEU A 82 -4.63 -9.10 21.73
C LEU A 82 -3.73 -9.19 22.96
N ARG A 83 -3.15 -10.34 23.25
CA ARG A 83 -2.20 -10.51 24.37
C ARG A 83 -0.94 -9.64 24.21
N HIS A 84 -0.63 -9.24 22.99
CA HIS A 84 0.54 -8.45 22.62
C HIS A 84 0.22 -6.97 22.33
N THR A 85 -1.01 -6.52 22.62
CA THR A 85 -1.44 -5.14 22.38
C THR A 85 -1.70 -4.39 23.68
N THR A 86 -1.37 -3.09 23.69
CA THR A 86 -1.53 -2.20 24.82
C THR A 86 -2.28 -0.92 24.51
N ALA A 87 -2.36 -0.54 23.24
CA ALA A 87 -3.03 0.67 22.80
C ALA A 87 -4.55 0.67 23.11
N PRO A 88 -5.16 1.85 23.29
CA PRO A 88 -6.60 1.98 23.58
C PRO A 88 -7.49 1.51 22.43
N VAL A 89 -6.96 1.53 21.20
CA VAL A 89 -7.65 1.05 19.99
C VAL A 89 -6.82 -0.05 19.34
N VAL A 90 -7.48 -1.07 18.83
CA VAL A 90 -6.87 -2.17 18.07
C VAL A 90 -7.52 -2.25 16.69
N LEU A 91 -6.69 -2.12 15.67
CA LEU A 91 -7.08 -2.36 14.28
C LEU A 91 -6.94 -3.86 14.00
N VAL A 92 -8.00 -4.49 13.50
CA VAL A 92 -8.05 -5.92 13.18
C VAL A 92 -8.21 -6.08 11.68
N LEU A 93 -7.27 -6.77 11.05
CA LEU A 93 -7.17 -6.92 9.61
C LEU A 93 -6.96 -8.38 9.21
N SER A 94 -7.50 -8.76 8.06
CA SER A 94 -7.08 -9.96 7.33
C SER A 94 -5.81 -9.70 6.53
N ALA A 95 -4.97 -10.71 6.35
CA ALA A 95 -3.68 -10.59 5.65
C ALA A 95 -3.79 -10.61 4.11
N ASP A 96 -5.00 -10.62 3.56
CA ASP A 96 -5.30 -10.88 2.14
C ASP A 96 -6.01 -9.72 1.43
N LEU A 97 -5.83 -8.51 1.92
CA LEU A 97 -6.47 -7.27 1.46
C LEU A 97 -5.51 -6.45 0.57
N PRO A 98 -5.40 -6.72 -0.74
CA PRO A 98 -4.39 -6.13 -1.60
C PRO A 98 -4.53 -4.61 -1.80
N PHE A 99 -5.74 -4.06 -1.58
CA PHE A 99 -6.07 -2.66 -1.84
C PHE A 99 -6.41 -1.86 -0.58
N LEU A 100 -6.09 -2.40 0.60
CA LEU A 100 -6.20 -1.63 1.84
C LEU A 100 -5.20 -0.47 1.81
N THR A 101 -5.66 0.72 2.24
CA THR A 101 -4.84 1.94 2.26
C THR A 101 -4.81 2.57 3.64
N ALA A 102 -3.76 3.36 3.93
CA ALA A 102 -3.68 4.13 5.16
C ALA A 102 -4.89 5.08 5.33
N ALA A 103 -5.39 5.66 4.24
CA ALA A 103 -6.59 6.51 4.28
C ALA A 103 -7.83 5.74 4.77
N THR A 104 -7.99 4.47 4.40
CA THR A 104 -9.07 3.62 4.90
C THR A 104 -8.89 3.31 6.38
N VAL A 105 -7.67 3.01 6.81
CA VAL A 105 -7.32 2.79 8.22
C VAL A 105 -7.64 4.04 9.05
N HIS A 106 -7.22 5.22 8.62
CA HIS A 106 -7.51 6.48 9.31
C HIS A 106 -9.01 6.76 9.42
N ARG A 107 -9.80 6.43 8.38
CA ARG A 107 -11.28 6.55 8.44
C ARG A 107 -11.89 5.66 9.51
N LEU A 108 -11.42 4.41 9.64
CA LEU A 108 -11.88 3.47 10.68
C LEU A 108 -11.51 3.96 12.08
N LEU A 109 -10.26 4.43 12.27
CA LEU A 109 -9.81 4.98 13.55
C LEU A 109 -10.61 6.22 13.95
N ALA A 110 -10.84 7.15 13.03
CA ALA A 110 -11.63 8.35 13.28
C ALA A 110 -13.09 8.00 13.63
N ALA A 111 -13.68 7.01 12.96
CA ALA A 111 -15.04 6.56 13.26
C ALA A 111 -15.14 5.86 14.63
N THR A 112 -14.05 5.24 15.12
CA THR A 112 -13.99 4.59 16.43
C THR A 112 -13.88 5.61 17.57
N THR A 113 -13.18 6.73 17.34
CA THR A 113 -12.91 7.76 18.35
C THR A 113 -13.88 8.94 18.26
N GLY A 114 -14.60 9.10 17.15
CA GLY A 114 -15.58 10.15 16.94
C GLY A 114 -16.62 10.18 18.05
N GLY A 115 -16.71 11.35 18.70
CA GLY A 115 -17.73 11.63 19.72
C GLY A 115 -19.15 11.60 19.16
N PRO A 116 -20.19 11.78 19.99
CA PRO A 116 -21.56 11.85 19.56
C PRO A 116 -21.70 12.92 18.46
N GLY A 117 -22.31 12.54 17.32
CA GLY A 117 -22.63 13.47 16.26
C GLY A 117 -23.45 14.67 16.77
N PRO A 118 -23.66 15.74 16.00
CA PRO A 118 -24.25 17.02 16.43
C PRO A 118 -25.69 16.95 16.97
N GLY A 119 -26.13 15.83 17.51
CA GLY A 119 -27.42 15.58 18.11
C GLY A 119 -27.40 15.06 19.56
N GLY A 120 -26.25 15.05 20.24
CA GLY A 120 -26.09 14.82 21.68
C GLY A 120 -26.91 13.66 22.27
N GLY A 121 -26.44 12.42 22.19
CA GLY A 121 -27.11 11.28 22.84
C GLY A 121 -26.74 9.89 22.34
N ALA A 122 -25.82 9.77 21.41
CA ALA A 122 -25.36 8.44 20.95
C ALA A 122 -24.52 7.76 22.04
N ALA A 123 -24.86 6.49 22.31
CA ALA A 123 -24.04 5.63 23.17
C ALA A 123 -22.59 5.58 22.67
N PRO A 124 -21.59 5.47 23.58
CA PRO A 124 -20.20 5.39 23.16
C PRO A 124 -20.03 4.17 22.25
N ARG A 125 -19.42 4.38 21.08
CA ARG A 125 -19.12 3.30 20.12
C ARG A 125 -18.00 2.44 20.65
N ASP A 126 -18.14 1.13 20.46
CA ASP A 126 -17.11 0.14 20.84
C ASP A 126 -16.09 -0.06 19.72
N GLY A 127 -16.39 0.43 18.51
CA GLY A 127 -15.51 0.34 17.35
C GLY A 127 -16.18 0.79 16.06
N ALA A 128 -15.46 0.57 14.96
CA ALA A 128 -15.94 0.80 13.60
C ALA A 128 -15.48 -0.33 12.67
N MET A 129 -16.29 -0.73 11.70
CA MET A 129 -15.92 -1.71 10.69
C MET A 129 -16.32 -1.26 9.30
N LEU A 130 -15.64 -1.75 8.27
CA LEU A 130 -16.06 -1.51 6.90
C LEU A 130 -17.36 -2.25 6.59
N ARG A 131 -18.14 -1.62 5.72
CA ARG A 131 -19.29 -2.23 5.05
C ARG A 131 -19.10 -2.08 3.55
N ASP A 132 -19.07 -3.21 2.83
CA ASP A 132 -18.88 -3.21 1.39
C ASP A 132 -20.09 -2.67 0.62
N ALA A 133 -19.95 -2.52 -0.71
CA ALA A 133 -21.00 -1.99 -1.58
C ALA A 133 -22.25 -2.88 -1.63
N SER A 134 -22.15 -4.18 -1.27
CA SER A 134 -23.30 -5.08 -1.14
C SER A 134 -24.03 -4.96 0.19
N GLY A 135 -23.52 -4.13 1.11
CA GLY A 135 -24.05 -3.96 2.45
C GLY A 135 -23.55 -5.00 3.46
N ARG A 136 -22.57 -5.82 3.10
CA ARG A 136 -22.00 -6.84 4.00
C ARG A 136 -20.97 -6.20 4.92
N ASP A 137 -21.07 -6.50 6.21
CA ASP A 137 -20.13 -6.08 7.23
C ASP A 137 -18.80 -6.86 7.11
N GLN A 138 -17.68 -6.15 7.25
CA GLN A 138 -16.30 -6.66 7.10
C GLN A 138 -15.56 -6.63 8.44
N PRO A 139 -15.76 -7.61 9.33
CA PRO A 139 -15.25 -7.58 10.70
C PRO A 139 -13.73 -7.78 10.82
N LEU A 140 -13.09 -8.23 9.76
CA LEU A 140 -11.63 -8.29 9.64
C LEU A 140 -11.04 -7.10 8.86
N VAL A 141 -11.81 -6.01 8.75
CA VAL A 141 -11.36 -4.67 8.35
C VAL A 141 -12.04 -3.68 9.32
N ALA A 142 -11.56 -3.67 10.55
CA ALA A 142 -12.26 -3.00 11.65
C ALA A 142 -11.28 -2.46 12.70
N ALA A 143 -11.66 -1.35 13.34
CA ALA A 143 -11.00 -0.80 14.52
C ALA A 143 -11.92 -0.98 15.74
N TYR A 144 -11.37 -1.50 16.82
CA TYR A 144 -12.10 -1.76 18.05
C TYR A 144 -11.46 -1.04 19.23
N ARG A 145 -12.25 -0.52 20.15
CA ARG A 145 -11.74 -0.14 21.46
C ARG A 145 -11.28 -1.39 22.21
N SER A 146 -10.06 -1.39 22.72
CA SER A 146 -9.42 -2.53 23.36
C SER A 146 -10.21 -3.06 24.56
N GLY A 147 -10.77 -2.18 25.39
CA GLY A 147 -11.54 -2.55 26.57
C GLY A 147 -12.81 -3.35 26.24
N PRO A 148 -13.74 -2.81 25.45
CA PRO A 148 -14.92 -3.54 25.00
C PRO A 148 -14.59 -4.86 24.30
N LEU A 149 -13.62 -4.84 23.39
CA LEU A 149 -13.19 -6.05 22.67
C LEU A 149 -12.71 -7.16 23.60
N ARG A 150 -11.86 -6.83 24.58
CA ARG A 150 -11.36 -7.79 25.58
C ARG A 150 -12.50 -8.34 26.45
N ARG A 151 -13.42 -7.48 26.88
CA ARG A 151 -14.58 -7.92 27.69
C ARG A 151 -15.45 -8.90 26.91
N GLU A 152 -15.72 -8.62 25.64
CA GLU A 152 -16.56 -9.46 24.80
C GLU A 152 -15.92 -10.83 24.53
N LEU A 153 -14.63 -10.88 24.21
CA LEU A 153 -13.93 -12.15 24.08
C LEU A 153 -13.89 -12.95 25.39
N ALA A 154 -13.71 -12.29 26.53
CA ALA A 154 -13.78 -12.96 27.84
C ALA A 154 -15.19 -13.50 28.12
N ARG A 155 -16.24 -12.77 27.78
CA ARG A 155 -17.64 -13.22 27.88
C ARG A 155 -17.89 -14.47 27.03
N LEU A 156 -17.47 -14.44 25.76
CA LEU A 156 -17.60 -15.57 24.85
C LEU A 156 -16.83 -16.80 25.35
N ARG A 157 -15.62 -16.59 25.83
CA ARG A 157 -14.81 -17.68 26.43
C ARG A 157 -15.49 -18.29 27.66
N ALA A 158 -16.00 -17.45 28.55
CA ALA A 158 -16.71 -17.93 29.76
C ALA A 158 -17.99 -18.72 29.41
N GLY A 159 -18.72 -18.26 28.38
CA GLY A 159 -19.97 -18.91 27.97
C GLY A 159 -19.79 -20.23 27.19
N HIS A 160 -18.69 -20.36 26.45
CA HIS A 160 -18.46 -21.50 25.54
C HIS A 160 -17.27 -22.38 25.96
N GLY A 161 -16.51 -22.01 26.98
CA GLY A 161 -15.30 -22.71 27.43
C GLY A 161 -14.09 -22.52 26.53
N THR A 162 -14.29 -22.22 25.23
CA THR A 162 -13.25 -21.97 24.22
C THR A 162 -13.72 -20.94 23.20
N LEU A 163 -12.78 -20.24 22.56
CA LEU A 163 -13.06 -19.39 21.39
C LEU A 163 -12.84 -20.16 20.07
N ALA A 164 -12.20 -21.33 20.13
CA ALA A 164 -11.93 -22.13 18.95
C ALA A 164 -13.22 -22.60 18.28
N GLY A 165 -13.30 -22.41 16.96
CA GLY A 165 -14.43 -22.80 16.14
C GLY A 165 -15.67 -21.91 16.25
N LEU A 166 -15.66 -20.91 17.14
CA LEU A 166 -16.78 -19.97 17.21
C LEU A 166 -16.81 -19.07 15.96
N PRO A 167 -18.00 -18.79 15.43
CA PRO A 167 -18.15 -17.92 14.28
C PRO A 167 -17.81 -16.47 14.67
N LEU A 168 -17.09 -15.78 13.79
CA LEU A 168 -16.65 -14.40 14.02
C LEU A 168 -17.84 -13.44 14.31
N ARG A 169 -19.04 -13.72 13.75
CA ARG A 169 -20.27 -12.94 14.03
C ARG A 169 -20.66 -12.90 15.51
N ALA A 170 -20.25 -13.87 16.31
CA ALA A 170 -20.52 -13.87 17.75
C ALA A 170 -19.85 -12.69 18.47
N LEU A 171 -18.74 -12.18 17.93
CA LEU A 171 -17.98 -11.09 18.53
C LEU A 171 -18.76 -9.76 18.56
N TRP A 172 -19.51 -9.44 17.49
CA TRP A 172 -20.13 -8.12 17.38
C TRP A 172 -21.63 -8.09 17.72
N ALA A 173 -22.17 -9.19 18.23
CA ALA A 173 -23.57 -9.21 18.62
C ALA A 173 -23.90 -8.21 19.73
N GLU A 174 -22.95 -7.98 20.64
CA GLU A 174 -23.10 -7.10 21.80
C GLU A 174 -22.27 -5.80 21.69
N LEU A 175 -21.51 -5.62 20.59
CA LEU A 175 -20.69 -4.41 20.37
C LEU A 175 -21.43 -3.36 19.56
N VAL A 176 -21.38 -2.10 20.00
CA VAL A 176 -21.92 -0.96 19.27
C VAL A 176 -20.86 -0.48 18.26
N LEU A 177 -21.03 -0.89 17.01
CA LEU A 177 -20.06 -0.64 15.96
C LEU A 177 -20.61 0.34 14.90
N GLU A 178 -19.80 1.33 14.52
CA GLU A 178 -20.06 2.19 13.38
C GLU A 178 -19.77 1.44 12.07
N ARG A 179 -20.58 1.66 11.03
CA ARG A 179 -20.39 1.08 9.69
C ARG A 179 -19.84 2.13 8.76
N VAL A 180 -18.55 1.99 8.42
CA VAL A 180 -17.86 2.87 7.49
C VAL A 180 -18.03 2.33 6.08
N PRO A 181 -18.68 3.07 5.15
CA PRO A 181 -18.93 2.54 3.81
C PRO A 181 -17.65 2.41 2.98
N ASP A 182 -17.51 1.28 2.30
CA ASP A 182 -16.56 1.04 1.22
C ASP A 182 -17.32 0.90 -0.10
N ALA A 183 -17.78 2.06 -0.63
CA ALA A 183 -18.70 2.14 -1.75
C ALA A 183 -18.22 1.44 -3.04
N ARG A 184 -16.90 1.19 -3.17
CA ARG A 184 -16.30 0.51 -4.32
C ARG A 184 -15.87 -0.92 -4.00
N SER A 185 -16.08 -1.39 -2.78
CA SER A 185 -15.56 -2.67 -2.26
C SER A 185 -14.07 -2.85 -2.57
N THR A 186 -13.30 -1.77 -2.49
CA THR A 186 -11.88 -1.78 -2.85
C THR A 186 -11.04 -2.24 -1.67
N ALA A 187 -11.24 -1.63 -0.52
CA ALA A 187 -10.49 -1.96 0.70
C ALA A 187 -10.93 -3.27 1.34
N SER A 188 -12.18 -3.70 1.06
CA SER A 188 -12.78 -4.96 1.52
C SER A 188 -12.59 -6.12 0.53
N PHE A 189 -11.93 -5.88 -0.62
CA PHE A 189 -11.62 -6.95 -1.58
C PHE A 189 -10.59 -7.90 -0.98
N ASP A 190 -10.96 -9.16 -0.80
CA ASP A 190 -10.10 -10.24 -0.31
C ASP A 190 -9.69 -11.20 -1.44
N CYS A 191 -8.55 -11.85 -1.30
CA CYS A 191 -7.98 -12.75 -2.30
C CYS A 191 -8.16 -14.21 -1.89
N ASP A 192 -9.36 -14.77 -1.93
CA ASP A 192 -9.67 -16.13 -1.47
C ASP A 192 -9.33 -17.23 -2.50
N THR A 193 -9.30 -16.88 -3.77
CA THR A 193 -9.08 -17.80 -4.89
C THR A 193 -7.96 -17.30 -5.81
N TRP A 194 -7.48 -18.19 -6.71
CA TRP A 194 -6.55 -17.79 -7.76
C TRP A 194 -7.17 -16.78 -8.75
N GLU A 195 -8.48 -16.80 -8.93
CA GLU A 195 -9.21 -15.83 -9.72
C GLU A 195 -9.13 -14.45 -9.09
N ASP A 196 -9.33 -14.34 -7.76
CA ASP A 196 -9.20 -13.08 -7.01
C ASP A 196 -7.76 -12.54 -7.07
N ILE A 197 -6.75 -13.41 -6.92
CA ILE A 197 -5.34 -13.02 -7.07
C ILE A 197 -5.07 -12.45 -8.47
N ASN A 198 -5.59 -13.09 -9.51
CA ASN A 198 -5.41 -12.63 -10.89
C ASN A 198 -6.21 -11.35 -11.17
N ALA A 199 -7.40 -11.22 -10.62
CA ALA A 199 -8.20 -9.99 -10.67
C ALA A 199 -7.48 -8.82 -9.97
N ALA A 200 -6.88 -9.05 -8.79
CA ALA A 200 -6.08 -8.06 -8.10
C ALA A 200 -4.87 -7.61 -8.94
N ARG A 201 -4.15 -8.56 -9.55
CA ARG A 201 -3.02 -8.27 -10.43
C ARG A 201 -3.43 -7.49 -11.69
N ALA A 202 -4.57 -7.84 -12.29
CA ALA A 202 -5.12 -7.12 -13.45
C ALA A 202 -5.51 -5.69 -13.07
N ARG A 203 -6.21 -5.52 -11.95
CA ARG A 203 -6.66 -4.22 -11.45
C ARG A 203 -5.49 -3.24 -11.22
N ILE A 204 -4.37 -3.70 -10.68
CA ILE A 204 -3.16 -2.87 -10.54
C ILE A 204 -2.67 -2.40 -11.91
N ARG A 205 -2.67 -3.30 -12.93
CA ARG A 205 -2.22 -2.97 -14.29
C ARG A 205 -3.14 -1.97 -15.01
N GLU A 206 -4.45 -2.08 -14.79
CA GLU A 206 -5.44 -1.26 -15.50
C GLU A 206 -5.56 0.17 -14.96
N HIS A 207 -5.27 0.40 -13.67
CA HIS A 207 -5.50 1.70 -13.03
C HIS A 207 -4.31 2.66 -13.10
N GLY A 208 -3.30 2.41 -13.95
CA GLY A 208 -2.13 3.28 -14.11
C GLY A 208 -1.21 3.35 -12.88
N THR A 209 -1.50 2.57 -11.84
CA THR A 209 -0.69 2.49 -10.60
C THR A 209 0.52 1.55 -10.75
N VAL A 210 0.71 0.94 -11.91
CA VAL A 210 1.81 -0.01 -12.16
C VAL A 210 3.16 0.61 -11.87
N LEU A 211 3.35 1.85 -12.29
CA LEU A 211 4.62 2.55 -12.09
C LEU A 211 4.84 2.87 -10.60
N ASP A 212 3.82 3.37 -9.91
CA ASP A 212 3.91 3.68 -8.47
C ASP A 212 4.14 2.42 -7.63
N GLU A 213 3.45 1.34 -7.96
CA GLU A 213 3.63 0.02 -7.33
C GLU A 213 5.02 -0.54 -7.61
N TRP A 214 5.51 -0.42 -8.85
CA TRP A 214 6.85 -0.83 -9.23
C TRP A 214 7.91 -0.03 -8.47
N ILE A 215 7.79 1.30 -8.43
CA ILE A 215 8.71 2.18 -7.69
C ILE A 215 8.72 1.80 -6.21
N THR A 216 7.55 1.55 -5.62
CA THR A 216 7.44 1.12 -4.22
C THR A 216 8.13 -0.21 -3.98
N ALA A 217 7.94 -1.19 -4.88
CA ALA A 217 8.59 -2.50 -4.78
C ALA A 217 10.12 -2.39 -4.92
N VAL A 218 10.61 -1.57 -5.87
CA VAL A 218 12.04 -1.33 -6.07
C VAL A 218 12.67 -0.64 -4.84
N LYS A 219 12.00 0.37 -4.28
CA LYS A 219 12.48 1.03 -3.06
C LYS A 219 12.63 0.04 -1.91
N ALA A 220 11.65 -0.83 -1.72
CA ALA A 220 11.68 -1.87 -0.69
C ALA A 220 12.82 -2.90 -0.93
N GLU A 221 12.99 -3.36 -2.17
CA GLU A 221 14.03 -4.33 -2.52
C GLU A 221 15.44 -3.77 -2.34
N LEU A 222 15.61 -2.47 -2.67
CA LEU A 222 16.90 -1.79 -2.52
C LEU A 222 17.14 -1.24 -1.11
N GLY A 223 16.14 -1.29 -0.21
CA GLY A 223 16.23 -0.75 1.15
C GLY A 223 16.43 0.76 1.19
N ILE A 224 15.82 1.50 0.26
CA ILE A 224 15.96 2.96 0.16
C ILE A 224 14.62 3.65 0.43
N GLU A 225 14.68 4.74 1.19
CA GLU A 225 13.59 5.69 1.34
C GLU A 225 13.96 6.97 0.58
N LEU A 226 13.31 7.21 -0.53
CA LEU A 226 13.56 8.36 -1.37
C LEU A 226 12.24 8.90 -1.90
N ASP A 227 11.95 10.17 -1.64
CA ASP A 227 10.84 10.87 -2.28
C ASP A 227 11.36 11.61 -3.51
N VAL A 228 10.81 11.26 -4.67
CA VAL A 228 11.20 11.83 -5.96
C VAL A 228 9.95 12.17 -6.75
N ASP A 229 9.93 13.36 -7.33
CA ASP A 229 8.92 13.73 -8.32
C ASP A 229 9.08 12.85 -9.57
N THR A 230 8.26 11.80 -9.63
CA THR A 230 8.27 10.84 -10.74
C THR A 230 7.93 11.50 -12.08
N ALA A 231 7.05 12.50 -12.09
CA ALA A 231 6.65 13.19 -13.31
C ALA A 231 7.84 13.99 -13.86
N ALA A 232 8.52 14.77 -13.02
CA ALA A 232 9.70 15.52 -13.40
C ALA A 232 10.84 14.61 -13.88
N LEU A 233 11.03 13.43 -13.24
CA LEU A 233 12.06 12.47 -13.67
C LEU A 233 11.74 11.86 -15.04
N LEU A 234 10.47 11.57 -15.33
CA LEU A 234 10.05 11.06 -16.64
C LEU A 234 10.14 12.12 -17.72
N ASP A 235 9.85 13.39 -17.41
CA ASP A 235 10.01 14.50 -18.33
C ASP A 235 11.49 14.69 -18.69
N LEU A 236 12.39 14.69 -17.73
CA LEU A 236 13.83 14.72 -17.98
C LEU A 236 14.31 13.54 -18.85
N ALA A 237 13.82 12.31 -18.55
CA ALA A 237 14.16 11.14 -19.35
C ALA A 237 13.72 11.29 -20.81
N ARG A 238 12.54 11.88 -21.04
CA ARG A 238 12.02 12.21 -22.38
C ARG A 238 12.91 13.26 -23.07
N ASP A 239 13.28 14.33 -22.38
CA ASP A 239 14.09 15.40 -22.93
C ASP A 239 15.49 14.90 -23.31
N ALA A 240 16.12 14.08 -22.47
CA ALA A 240 17.38 13.42 -22.78
C ALA A 240 17.27 12.46 -23.99
N ALA A 241 16.18 11.72 -24.10
CA ALA A 241 15.95 10.81 -25.21
C ALA A 241 15.75 11.52 -26.54
N HIS A 242 15.08 12.67 -26.55
CA HIS A 242 14.79 13.44 -27.76
C HIS A 242 15.93 14.42 -28.14
N GLY A 243 16.46 15.13 -27.14
CA GLY A 243 17.50 16.16 -27.40
C GLY A 243 18.88 15.56 -27.63
N VAL A 244 19.18 14.37 -27.16
CA VAL A 244 20.49 13.74 -27.32
C VAL A 244 20.41 12.43 -28.10
N ALA A 245 19.86 11.37 -27.49
CA ALA A 245 19.62 10.06 -28.11
C ALA A 245 18.78 9.21 -27.17
N ARG A 246 18.00 8.23 -27.70
CA ARG A 246 17.18 7.32 -26.88
C ARG A 246 17.92 6.66 -25.70
N PRO A 247 19.18 6.17 -25.85
CA PRO A 247 19.90 5.59 -24.72
C PRO A 247 20.31 6.60 -23.64
N ALA A 248 20.24 7.91 -23.89
CA ALA A 248 20.59 8.92 -22.89
C ALA A 248 19.61 8.94 -21.71
N ALA A 249 18.33 8.61 -21.91
CA ALA A 249 17.33 8.62 -20.86
C ALA A 249 17.74 7.77 -19.62
N PRO A 250 17.95 6.45 -19.72
CA PRO A 250 18.32 5.64 -18.55
C PRO A 250 19.70 6.02 -18.00
N LEU A 251 20.64 6.46 -18.83
CA LEU A 251 21.97 6.84 -18.36
C LEU A 251 21.92 8.15 -17.57
N THR A 252 21.17 9.15 -18.03
CA THR A 252 21.03 10.43 -17.34
C THR A 252 20.36 10.23 -15.98
N THR A 253 19.28 9.47 -15.89
CA THR A 253 18.58 9.20 -14.62
C THR A 253 19.47 8.44 -13.64
N PHE A 254 20.24 7.44 -14.10
CA PHE A 254 21.20 6.72 -13.28
C PHE A 254 22.30 7.67 -12.73
N LEU A 255 22.89 8.51 -13.58
CA LEU A 255 23.97 9.44 -13.20
C LEU A 255 23.47 10.47 -12.18
N ILE A 256 22.23 10.95 -12.30
CA ILE A 256 21.63 11.85 -11.31
C ILE A 256 21.46 11.16 -9.97
N GLY A 257 20.89 9.95 -9.95
CA GLY A 257 20.71 9.18 -8.72
C GLY A 257 22.05 8.87 -8.04
N TYR A 258 23.07 8.49 -8.82
CA TYR A 258 24.41 8.25 -8.32
C TYR A 258 25.05 9.52 -7.74
N ALA A 259 24.96 10.65 -8.45
CA ALA A 259 25.51 11.93 -7.99
C ALA A 259 24.80 12.44 -6.72
N ALA A 260 23.48 12.31 -6.65
CA ALA A 260 22.71 12.68 -5.46
C ALA A 260 23.14 11.86 -4.24
N GLY A 261 23.24 10.55 -4.38
CA GLY A 261 23.65 9.65 -3.30
C GLY A 261 25.10 9.87 -2.85
N GLN A 262 26.02 10.10 -3.80
CA GLN A 262 27.45 10.27 -3.49
C GLN A 262 27.77 11.65 -2.91
N GLN A 263 27.08 12.72 -3.37
CA GLN A 263 27.39 14.11 -3.02
C GLN A 263 26.44 14.68 -1.97
N GLY A 264 25.38 13.97 -1.57
CA GLY A 264 24.35 14.45 -0.65
C GLY A 264 23.59 15.68 -1.20
N ARG A 265 23.49 15.81 -2.54
CA ARG A 265 22.83 16.93 -3.19
C ARG A 265 21.36 16.64 -3.41
N ASP A 266 20.59 17.72 -3.49
CA ASP A 266 19.18 17.64 -3.83
C ASP A 266 18.98 17.07 -5.24
N VAL A 267 18.12 16.06 -5.35
CA VAL A 267 17.84 15.37 -6.61
C VAL A 267 17.21 16.32 -7.62
N GLN A 268 16.32 17.22 -7.17
CA GLN A 268 15.63 18.18 -8.04
C GLN A 268 16.64 19.16 -8.67
N GLU A 269 17.59 19.69 -7.89
CA GLU A 269 18.64 20.56 -8.42
C GLU A 269 19.45 19.87 -9.53
N LEU A 270 19.79 18.59 -9.33
CA LEU A 270 20.54 17.81 -10.32
C LEU A 270 19.70 17.52 -11.57
N MET A 271 18.41 17.27 -11.41
CA MET A 271 17.47 17.09 -12.52
C MET A 271 17.34 18.35 -13.36
N ASP A 272 17.17 19.52 -12.74
CA ASP A 272 17.05 20.81 -13.43
C ASP A 272 18.32 21.13 -14.25
N ARG A 273 19.49 20.84 -13.70
CA ARG A 273 20.78 21.02 -14.41
C ARG A 273 20.92 20.08 -15.61
N ALA A 274 20.51 18.84 -15.48
CA ALA A 274 20.55 17.86 -16.57
C ALA A 274 19.55 18.21 -17.67
N ALA A 275 18.34 18.66 -17.33
CA ALA A 275 17.35 19.14 -18.28
C ALA A 275 17.85 20.35 -19.07
N ALA A 276 18.45 21.33 -18.38
CA ALA A 276 19.06 22.51 -19.04
C ALA A 276 20.20 22.11 -20.00
N LEU A 277 20.97 21.07 -19.66
CA LEU A 277 22.01 20.56 -20.57
C LEU A 277 21.40 19.87 -21.80
N ALA A 278 20.39 19.01 -21.62
CA ALA A 278 19.70 18.30 -22.70
C ALA A 278 19.08 19.30 -23.70
N ASN A 279 18.46 20.37 -23.20
CA ASN A 279 17.87 21.42 -24.04
C ASN A 279 18.92 22.21 -24.84
N ARG A 280 20.08 22.52 -24.24
CA ARG A 280 21.19 23.18 -24.99
C ARG A 280 21.72 22.24 -26.08
N TRP A 281 21.88 20.97 -25.78
CA TRP A 281 22.34 19.97 -26.77
C TRP A 281 21.39 19.85 -27.96
N ALA A 282 20.07 19.85 -27.69
CA ALA A 282 19.04 19.83 -28.72
C ALA A 282 19.12 21.09 -29.63
N ALA A 283 19.27 22.27 -29.03
CA ALA A 283 19.39 23.52 -29.78
C ALA A 283 20.63 23.55 -30.71
N GLU A 284 21.80 23.08 -30.22
CA GLU A 284 23.01 22.95 -31.03
C GLU A 284 22.83 21.97 -32.21
N ALA A 285 22.08 20.88 -32.02
CA ALA A 285 21.79 19.95 -33.10
C ALA A 285 20.89 20.59 -34.18
N GLU A 286 19.84 21.34 -33.79
CA GLU A 286 18.95 22.04 -34.69
C GLU A 286 19.66 23.13 -35.50
N GLU A 287 20.56 23.92 -34.87
CA GLU A 287 21.40 24.91 -35.52
C GLU A 287 22.30 24.25 -36.57
N SER A 288 22.92 23.12 -36.24
CA SER A 288 23.80 22.38 -37.13
C SER A 288 23.05 21.83 -38.35
N GLU A 289 21.85 21.32 -38.18
CA GLU A 289 21.00 20.85 -39.30
C GLU A 289 20.47 21.99 -40.14
N GLY A 290 20.13 23.11 -39.53
CA GLY A 290 19.71 24.36 -40.24
C GLY A 290 20.82 24.91 -41.14
N ALA A 291 22.05 24.95 -40.62
CA ALA A 291 23.23 25.40 -41.38
C ALA A 291 23.53 24.44 -42.56
N ALA A 292 23.41 23.13 -42.37
CA ALA A 292 23.61 22.14 -43.43
C ALA A 292 22.58 22.27 -44.57
N ARG A 293 21.32 22.58 -44.24
CA ARG A 293 20.24 22.78 -45.23
C ARG A 293 20.41 24.11 -46.01
N SER A 294 20.89 25.16 -45.40
CA SER A 294 21.15 26.46 -46.04
C SER A 294 22.41 26.47 -46.93
N GLY A 295 23.44 25.67 -46.57
CA GLY A 295 24.65 25.52 -47.36
C GLY A 295 24.53 24.70 -48.63
N GLY A 296 23.49 23.83 -48.73
CA GLY A 296 23.22 22.99 -49.91
C GLY A 296 22.46 23.67 -51.04
N ALA A 297 21.97 24.92 -50.87
CA ALA A 297 21.13 25.62 -51.85
C ALA A 297 21.89 26.51 -52.85
N THR A 298 23.24 26.59 -52.80
CA THR A 298 24.05 27.49 -53.67
C THR A 298 24.93 26.76 -54.66
N GLY A 299 24.56 25.58 -55.15
CA GLY A 299 25.40 24.78 -56.02
C GLY A 299 24.71 24.21 -57.26
N ASP A 300 23.87 24.98 -57.99
CA ASP A 300 23.45 24.58 -59.32
C ASP A 300 23.02 25.78 -60.16
N GLU A 301 24.00 26.49 -60.76
CA GLU A 301 23.80 27.28 -62.01
C GLU A 301 25.16 27.60 -62.61
N ALA A 302 25.68 26.75 -63.49
CA ALA A 302 26.50 27.16 -64.62
C ALA A 302 26.58 26.07 -65.65
N LYS A 303 25.66 26.08 -66.59
CA LYS A 303 25.76 25.32 -67.83
C LYS A 303 26.45 26.22 -68.87
N PRO A 304 27.62 25.92 -69.45
CA PRO A 304 28.12 26.60 -70.58
C PRO A 304 27.38 26.14 -71.84
N ALA A 305 26.94 27.10 -72.62
CA ALA A 305 26.50 26.90 -73.98
C ALA A 305 27.73 26.73 -74.90
N GLU A 306 27.74 25.61 -75.65
CA GLU A 306 28.04 25.46 -77.07
C GLU A 306 27.73 23.99 -77.48
#